data_3f01fff0e4fa6a9aa7c0da58ed26011b
#
_entry.id   3f01fff0e4fa6a9aa7c0da58ed26011b
#
_cell.length_a   1.000
_cell.length_b   1.000
_cell.length_c   1.000
_cell.angle_alpha   90.00
_cell.angle_beta   90.00
_cell.angle_gamma   90.00
#
_symmetry.space_group_name_H-M   'P 1'
#
loop_
_entity.id
_entity.type
_entity.pdbx_description
1 polymer ?
#
loop_
_entity_poly.entity_id
_entity_poly.type
_entity_poly.pdbx_seq_one_letter_code
_entity_poly.pdbx_strand_id
1 'polypeptide(L)'
;MIRTIFTLIAFAVTNLFAQELPRLAAEQLKDEGLKSLGAFKLLQELTSIGPRLSGSAGYEKAVVWGKKKLLDAGCDSVWLQTVLVPHWVRGNVERASVHFGKKNEPLSICALGGSIATPKKGLRAEVIEVSSFEEVHQLGDKARGKIIFFNRPFDVTNVAVGEAYGGAVNQRGNGAIEAAKEGAIAVLVRSMTNAVDDVPHTGMMRYNESVPKIPAAAISTIGANKLSDLLKKEKNVTVEISLECKILPDVQSYNVIGELRGIEKPDEIVLIGAHLDSWDKGTGAHDDGAGVAQCIEAVKLLKQLNLKLTRTVRVVLFANEENGLRGAKAYAERDENKIERHIAAIESDYGGFQPRGFSVKTDSASFEKVKIFSDILSISAADQIRIGGGGADVNELAKFGTVCFELNPDSQRYFDYHHSSNDTIDKVHPRELELGAISLAILSLAIAQNGI
;
A
#
# COMPACT_ATOMS: atom_id res chain seq x y z
N MET A 1 17.13 -58.87 -1.59
CA MET A 1 17.29 -57.86 -0.52
C MET A 1 18.27 -56.74 -0.84
N ILE A 2 19.44 -57.00 -1.48
CA ILE A 2 20.45 -55.96 -1.74
C ILE A 2 20.03 -54.91 -2.78
N ARG A 3 19.21 -55.25 -3.82
CA ARG A 3 18.75 -54.28 -4.84
C ARG A 3 17.75 -53.24 -4.30
N THR A 4 16.94 -53.58 -3.30
CA THR A 4 15.91 -52.70 -2.73
C THR A 4 16.53 -51.66 -1.78
N ILE A 5 17.64 -51.98 -1.13
CA ILE A 5 18.36 -51.08 -0.21
C ILE A 5 19.08 -49.96 -1.01
N PHE A 6 19.68 -50.29 -2.17
CA PHE A 6 20.34 -49.28 -3.01
C PHE A 6 19.36 -48.25 -3.62
N THR A 7 18.12 -48.67 -3.97
CA THR A 7 17.13 -47.76 -4.51
C THR A 7 16.58 -46.82 -3.43
N LEU A 8 16.42 -47.26 -2.19
CA LEU A 8 15.98 -46.42 -1.07
C LEU A 8 17.07 -45.43 -0.63
N ILE A 9 18.34 -45.82 -0.62
CA ILE A 9 19.46 -44.93 -0.31
C ILE A 9 19.64 -43.87 -1.40
N ALA A 10 19.53 -44.22 -2.69
CA ALA A 10 19.60 -43.26 -3.79
C ALA A 10 18.46 -42.22 -3.75
N PHE A 11 17.25 -42.65 -3.38
CA PHE A 11 16.09 -41.74 -3.26
C PHE A 11 16.20 -40.83 -2.02
N ALA A 12 16.76 -41.31 -0.92
CA ALA A 12 17.00 -40.50 0.27
C ALA A 12 18.12 -39.46 0.05
N VAL A 13 19.19 -39.84 -0.65
CA VAL A 13 20.31 -38.95 -0.97
C VAL A 13 19.89 -37.88 -2.00
N THR A 14 19.11 -38.23 -3.02
CA THR A 14 18.59 -37.23 -3.98
C THR A 14 17.63 -36.25 -3.34
N ASN A 15 16.77 -36.68 -2.39
CA ASN A 15 15.90 -35.76 -1.65
C ASN A 15 16.68 -34.85 -0.69
N LEU A 16 17.76 -35.31 -0.05
CA LEU A 16 18.61 -34.45 0.77
C LEU A 16 19.30 -33.38 -0.07
N PHE A 17 19.89 -33.72 -1.20
CA PHE A 17 20.52 -32.74 -2.10
C PHE A 17 19.51 -31.77 -2.72
N ALA A 18 18.28 -32.19 -3.00
CA ALA A 18 17.23 -31.30 -3.52
C ALA A 18 16.73 -30.28 -2.48
N GLN A 19 16.85 -30.55 -1.18
CA GLN A 19 16.53 -29.62 -0.10
C GLN A 19 17.71 -28.72 0.31
N GLU A 20 18.96 -29.16 0.15
CA GLU A 20 20.15 -28.38 0.53
C GLU A 20 20.44 -27.22 -0.41
N LEU A 21 20.26 -27.37 -1.73
CA LEU A 21 20.51 -26.32 -2.71
C LEU A 21 19.66 -25.06 -2.51
N PRO A 22 18.31 -25.16 -2.31
CA PRO A 22 17.50 -24.00 -2.01
C PRO A 22 17.89 -23.27 -0.72
N ARG A 23 18.28 -24.02 0.32
CA ARG A 23 18.68 -23.44 1.61
C ARG A 23 20.00 -22.69 1.50
N LEU A 24 21.00 -23.25 0.80
CA LEU A 24 22.28 -22.58 0.57
C LEU A 24 22.09 -21.28 -0.24
N ALA A 25 21.22 -21.29 -1.26
CA ALA A 25 20.92 -20.08 -2.01
C ALA A 25 20.21 -19.02 -1.15
N ALA A 26 19.30 -19.41 -0.27
CA ALA A 26 18.65 -18.50 0.67
C ALA A 26 19.62 -17.86 1.67
N GLU A 27 20.59 -18.65 2.19
CA GLU A 27 21.67 -18.12 3.04
C GLU A 27 22.54 -17.12 2.28
N GLN A 28 22.87 -17.40 1.02
CA GLN A 28 23.64 -16.49 0.17
C GLN A 28 22.87 -15.19 -0.11
N LEU A 29 21.55 -15.25 -0.42
CA LEU A 29 20.68 -14.08 -0.58
C LEU A 29 20.71 -13.22 0.68
N LYS A 30 20.56 -13.84 1.85
CA LYS A 30 20.58 -13.14 3.14
C LYS A 30 21.95 -12.46 3.36
N ASP A 31 23.04 -13.18 3.18
CA ASP A 31 24.37 -12.66 3.43
C ASP A 31 24.73 -11.50 2.50
N GLU A 32 24.40 -11.61 1.21
CA GLU A 32 24.65 -10.56 0.23
C GLU A 32 23.78 -9.33 0.46
N GLY A 33 22.48 -9.51 0.69
CA GLY A 33 21.56 -8.42 0.98
C GLY A 33 21.99 -7.64 2.22
N LEU A 34 22.24 -8.35 3.35
CA LEU A 34 22.64 -7.69 4.61
C LEU A 34 24.01 -6.99 4.55
N LYS A 35 24.90 -7.39 3.65
CA LYS A 35 26.16 -6.68 3.39
C LYS A 35 25.95 -5.42 2.56
N SER A 36 25.07 -5.47 1.57
CA SER A 36 24.89 -4.38 0.59
C SER A 36 23.92 -3.30 1.06
N LEU A 37 22.85 -3.66 1.79
CA LEU A 37 21.70 -2.82 2.15
C LEU A 37 21.18 -2.04 0.93
N GLY A 38 20.99 -2.76 -0.18
CA GLY A 38 20.68 -2.16 -1.50
C GLY A 38 19.31 -1.56 -1.54
N ALA A 39 18.31 -2.16 -0.88
CA ALA A 39 16.95 -1.64 -0.80
C ALA A 39 16.90 -0.23 -0.20
N PHE A 40 17.71 0.06 0.82
CA PHE A 40 17.72 1.40 1.41
C PHE A 40 18.28 2.47 0.48
N LYS A 41 19.29 2.14 -0.33
CA LYS A 41 19.83 3.06 -1.35
C LYS A 41 18.80 3.36 -2.44
N LEU A 42 18.06 2.33 -2.87
CA LEU A 42 16.94 2.49 -3.82
C LEU A 42 15.84 3.40 -3.23
N LEU A 43 15.48 3.17 -1.98
CA LEU A 43 14.47 3.98 -1.29
C LEU A 43 14.92 5.45 -1.14
N GLN A 44 16.20 5.70 -0.81
CA GLN A 44 16.75 7.06 -0.76
C GLN A 44 16.61 7.79 -2.10
N GLU A 45 16.92 7.12 -3.20
CA GLU A 45 16.78 7.71 -4.54
C GLU A 45 15.32 7.97 -4.87
N LEU A 46 14.41 7.00 -4.63
CA LEU A 46 12.98 7.14 -4.93
C LEU A 46 12.35 8.28 -4.13
N THR A 47 12.59 8.34 -2.82
CA THR A 47 12.05 9.38 -1.96
C THR A 47 12.62 10.77 -2.27
N SER A 48 13.82 10.86 -2.86
CA SER A 48 14.41 12.14 -3.32
C SER A 48 13.66 12.75 -4.51
N ILE A 49 12.84 11.99 -5.24
CA ILE A 49 11.94 12.49 -6.28
C ILE A 49 10.83 13.35 -5.64
N GLY A 50 10.48 13.07 -4.39
CA GLY A 50 9.38 13.67 -3.67
C GLY A 50 8.07 12.87 -3.82
N PRO A 51 6.91 13.48 -3.53
CA PRO A 51 5.60 12.85 -3.67
C PRO A 51 5.33 12.34 -5.09
N ARG A 52 4.65 11.20 -5.19
CA ARG A 52 4.45 10.48 -6.45
C ARG A 52 2.99 10.17 -6.75
N LEU A 53 2.08 11.07 -6.40
CA LEU A 53 0.65 10.83 -6.65
C LEU A 53 0.40 10.58 -8.14
N SER A 54 -0.45 9.60 -8.44
CA SER A 54 -0.84 9.24 -9.80
C SER A 54 -1.26 10.47 -10.64
N GLY A 55 -0.77 10.54 -11.87
CA GLY A 55 -1.01 11.66 -12.79
C GLY A 55 -0.13 12.89 -12.53
N SER A 56 0.76 12.86 -11.54
CA SER A 56 1.68 13.97 -11.24
C SER A 56 3.02 13.85 -11.97
N ALA A 57 3.72 14.98 -12.10
CA ALA A 57 5.10 14.99 -12.60
C ALA A 57 6.08 14.19 -11.72
N GLY A 58 5.78 14.04 -10.42
CA GLY A 58 6.55 13.19 -9.51
C GLY A 58 6.43 11.71 -9.90
N TYR A 59 5.22 11.27 -10.18
CA TYR A 59 4.98 9.90 -10.64
C TYR A 59 5.70 9.60 -11.97
N GLU A 60 5.62 10.49 -12.95
CA GLU A 60 6.31 10.31 -14.25
C GLU A 60 7.84 10.17 -14.08
N LYS A 61 8.44 10.94 -13.17
CA LYS A 61 9.87 10.77 -12.81
C LYS A 61 10.14 9.41 -12.17
N ALA A 62 9.24 8.93 -11.33
CA ALA A 62 9.36 7.62 -10.69
C ALA A 62 9.26 6.48 -11.72
N VAL A 63 8.39 6.59 -12.74
CA VAL A 63 8.32 5.64 -13.87
C VAL A 63 9.65 5.53 -14.59
N VAL A 64 10.27 6.68 -14.93
CA VAL A 64 11.59 6.71 -15.59
C VAL A 64 12.67 6.09 -14.69
N TRP A 65 12.67 6.44 -13.42
CA TRP A 65 13.58 5.90 -12.41
C TRP A 65 13.39 4.38 -12.25
N GLY A 66 12.16 3.90 -12.06
CA GLY A 66 11.84 2.48 -11.88
C GLY A 66 12.28 1.63 -13.07
N LYS A 67 11.98 2.10 -14.31
CA LYS A 67 12.47 1.44 -15.54
C LYS A 67 13.99 1.31 -15.54
N LYS A 68 14.69 2.40 -15.22
CA LYS A 68 16.15 2.37 -15.14
C LYS A 68 16.64 1.40 -14.07
N LYS A 69 16.03 1.39 -12.88
CA LYS A 69 16.48 0.53 -11.78
C LYS A 69 16.24 -0.96 -12.03
N LEU A 70 15.18 -1.34 -12.72
CA LEU A 70 14.97 -2.73 -13.16
C LEU A 70 16.01 -3.15 -14.21
N LEU A 71 16.40 -2.26 -15.13
CA LEU A 71 17.51 -2.51 -16.04
C LEU A 71 18.84 -2.65 -15.28
N ASP A 72 19.13 -1.75 -14.34
CA ASP A 72 20.35 -1.79 -13.52
C ASP A 72 20.41 -3.05 -12.62
N ALA A 73 19.25 -3.56 -12.18
CA ALA A 73 19.11 -4.81 -11.42
C ALA A 73 19.40 -6.06 -12.28
N GLY A 74 19.48 -5.90 -13.60
CA GLY A 74 19.82 -6.96 -14.53
C GLY A 74 18.63 -7.80 -15.01
N CYS A 75 17.41 -7.25 -14.98
CA CYS A 75 16.26 -7.88 -15.62
C CYS A 75 16.54 -8.18 -17.09
N ASP A 76 16.12 -9.34 -17.57
CA ASP A 76 16.32 -9.77 -18.95
C ASP A 76 15.44 -8.99 -19.93
N SER A 77 14.28 -8.52 -19.46
CA SER A 77 13.35 -7.64 -20.18
C SER A 77 12.78 -6.59 -19.24
N VAL A 78 12.63 -5.35 -19.73
CA VAL A 78 11.97 -4.24 -18.98
C VAL A 78 11.10 -3.43 -19.95
N TRP A 79 9.83 -3.25 -19.62
CA TRP A 79 8.88 -2.49 -20.44
C TRP A 79 7.91 -1.67 -19.61
N LEU A 80 7.17 -0.80 -20.29
CA LEU A 80 6.10 0.01 -19.70
C LEU A 80 4.74 -0.48 -20.24
N GLN A 81 3.78 -0.67 -19.34
CA GLN A 81 2.39 -0.91 -19.72
C GLN A 81 1.58 0.36 -19.51
N THR A 82 0.94 0.85 -20.56
CA THR A 82 0.10 2.06 -20.50
C THR A 82 -1.13 1.85 -19.65
N VAL A 83 -1.41 2.83 -18.78
CA VAL A 83 -2.58 2.88 -17.89
C VAL A 83 -3.16 4.29 -17.91
N LEU A 84 -4.48 4.43 -18.01
CA LEU A 84 -5.17 5.71 -17.85
C LEU A 84 -5.53 5.90 -16.36
N VAL A 85 -4.97 6.94 -15.72
CA VAL A 85 -5.10 7.17 -14.28
C VAL A 85 -5.83 8.49 -13.97
N PRO A 86 -6.53 8.59 -12.81
CA PRO A 86 -7.13 9.83 -12.34
C PRO A 86 -6.05 10.90 -12.12
N HIS A 87 -6.40 12.15 -12.42
CA HIS A 87 -5.55 13.29 -12.18
C HIS A 87 -6.23 14.25 -11.20
N TRP A 88 -5.93 14.07 -9.93
CA TRP A 88 -6.36 14.97 -8.87
C TRP A 88 -5.19 15.80 -8.35
N VAL A 89 -5.44 17.07 -8.08
CA VAL A 89 -4.43 18.02 -7.58
C VAL A 89 -4.94 18.67 -6.30
N ARG A 90 -4.16 18.59 -5.24
CA ARG A 90 -4.47 19.14 -3.92
C ARG A 90 -4.58 20.65 -3.92
N GLY A 91 -3.75 21.35 -4.69
CA GLY A 91 -3.60 22.81 -4.65
C GLY A 91 -2.67 23.27 -3.51
N ASN A 92 -2.60 24.60 -3.33
CA ASN A 92 -1.66 25.21 -2.38
C ASN A 92 -2.33 25.65 -1.07
N VAL A 93 -3.65 25.58 -0.97
CA VAL A 93 -4.39 26.05 0.21
C VAL A 93 -5.13 24.88 0.84
N GLU A 94 -4.75 24.60 2.09
CA GLU A 94 -5.42 23.71 3.01
C GLU A 94 -5.40 24.38 4.38
N ARG A 95 -6.52 24.99 4.77
CA ARG A 95 -6.61 25.73 6.04
C ARG A 95 -7.94 25.45 6.70
N ALA A 96 -7.90 25.31 8.03
CA ALA A 96 -9.09 25.35 8.85
C ALA A 96 -8.84 26.13 10.13
N SER A 97 -9.91 26.73 10.64
CA SER A 97 -9.91 27.34 11.96
C SER A 97 -11.26 27.13 12.65
N VAL A 98 -11.22 26.89 13.96
CA VAL A 98 -12.40 26.80 14.80
C VAL A 98 -12.67 28.14 15.47
N HIS A 99 -13.93 28.57 15.42
CA HIS A 99 -14.40 29.82 15.99
C HIS A 99 -15.43 29.53 17.12
N PHE A 100 -15.20 30.11 18.28
CA PHE A 100 -16.06 29.99 19.45
C PHE A 100 -15.97 31.25 20.32
N GLY A 101 -17.10 31.79 20.72
CA GLY A 101 -17.14 33.09 21.37
C GLY A 101 -16.48 34.17 20.52
N LYS A 102 -15.43 34.82 21.07
CA LYS A 102 -14.58 35.80 20.36
C LYS A 102 -13.24 35.24 19.91
N LYS A 103 -13.02 33.92 20.07
CA LYS A 103 -11.75 33.26 19.75
C LYS A 103 -11.79 32.63 18.37
N ASN A 104 -10.61 32.56 17.76
CA ASN A 104 -10.32 31.86 16.52
C ASN A 104 -9.00 31.10 16.68
N GLU A 105 -9.01 29.79 16.49
CA GLU A 105 -7.84 28.95 16.64
C GLU A 105 -7.64 28.04 15.44
N PRO A 106 -6.41 27.81 14.97
CA PRO A 106 -6.14 26.95 13.84
C PRO A 106 -6.43 25.48 14.16
N LEU A 107 -6.77 24.74 13.11
CA LEU A 107 -6.89 23.27 13.08
C LEU A 107 -6.01 22.74 11.96
N SER A 108 -5.19 21.74 12.26
CA SER A 108 -4.35 21.07 11.28
C SER A 108 -5.21 20.11 10.46
N ILE A 109 -5.36 20.41 9.17
CA ILE A 109 -6.12 19.60 8.22
C ILE A 109 -5.31 19.29 6.96
N CYS A 110 -5.72 18.27 6.23
CA CYS A 110 -5.38 18.07 4.81
C CYS A 110 -6.61 17.60 4.03
N ALA A 111 -6.74 18.03 2.77
CA ALA A 111 -7.83 17.56 1.92
C ALA A 111 -7.77 16.04 1.75
N LEU A 112 -8.92 15.38 1.73
CA LEU A 112 -8.99 13.98 1.33
C LEU A 112 -8.79 13.85 -0.19
N GLY A 113 -8.12 12.77 -0.60
CA GLY A 113 -7.85 12.50 -2.01
C GLY A 113 -9.12 12.33 -2.83
N GLY A 114 -9.27 13.15 -3.86
CA GLY A 114 -10.48 13.23 -4.66
C GLY A 114 -11.46 14.33 -4.22
N SER A 115 -11.22 15.04 -3.10
CA SER A 115 -12.05 16.15 -2.66
C SER A 115 -12.11 17.28 -3.69
N ILE A 116 -13.28 17.96 -3.77
CA ILE A 116 -13.39 19.22 -4.49
C ILE A 116 -12.92 20.41 -3.62
N ALA A 117 -12.68 21.56 -4.28
CA ALA A 117 -12.37 22.81 -3.59
C ALA A 117 -13.57 23.35 -2.81
N THR A 118 -13.27 24.20 -1.81
CA THR A 118 -14.27 25.12 -1.24
C THR A 118 -14.52 26.31 -2.17
N PRO A 119 -15.59 27.09 -1.98
CA PRO A 119 -15.69 28.41 -2.60
C PRO A 119 -14.45 29.27 -2.32
N LYS A 120 -14.08 30.19 -3.24
CA LYS A 120 -12.86 31.04 -3.13
C LYS A 120 -12.70 31.78 -1.80
N LYS A 121 -13.81 32.15 -1.15
CA LYS A 121 -13.82 32.83 0.16
C LYS A 121 -13.73 31.89 1.35
N GLY A 122 -13.54 30.59 1.09
CA GLY A 122 -13.70 29.55 2.11
C GLY A 122 -15.17 29.22 2.38
N LEU A 123 -15.38 28.31 3.32
CA LEU A 123 -16.68 27.84 3.77
C LEU A 123 -16.68 27.86 5.29
N ARG A 124 -17.64 28.54 5.92
CA ARG A 124 -17.79 28.58 7.37
C ARG A 124 -19.19 28.16 7.77
N ALA A 125 -19.29 27.17 8.67
CA ALA A 125 -20.57 26.71 9.20
C ALA A 125 -20.41 26.12 10.62
N GLU A 126 -21.54 25.91 11.28
CA GLU A 126 -21.62 25.14 12.51
C GLU A 126 -21.22 23.70 12.25
N VAL A 127 -20.63 23.05 13.26
CA VAL A 127 -20.13 21.67 13.19
C VAL A 127 -21.01 20.75 14.03
N ILE A 128 -21.34 19.59 13.49
CA ILE A 128 -21.99 18.50 14.22
C ILE A 128 -21.04 17.31 14.22
N GLU A 129 -20.67 16.86 15.43
CA GLU A 129 -19.86 15.67 15.64
C GLU A 129 -20.73 14.41 15.56
N VAL A 130 -20.22 13.38 14.85
CA VAL A 130 -20.85 12.06 14.69
C VAL A 130 -19.79 10.97 14.71
N SER A 131 -20.17 9.74 15.08
CA SER A 131 -19.31 8.57 15.09
C SER A 131 -19.71 7.51 14.06
N SER A 132 -20.90 7.63 13.46
CA SER A 132 -21.41 6.66 12.49
C SER A 132 -22.27 7.32 11.41
N PHE A 133 -22.58 6.56 10.35
CA PHE A 133 -23.51 7.00 9.31
C PHE A 133 -24.95 7.02 9.81
N GLU A 134 -25.31 6.12 10.71
CA GLU A 134 -26.63 6.07 11.35
C GLU A 134 -26.91 7.37 12.12
N GLU A 135 -25.91 7.90 12.84
CA GLU A 135 -26.05 9.20 13.51
C GLU A 135 -26.27 10.33 12.49
N VAL A 136 -25.56 10.33 11.34
CA VAL A 136 -25.79 11.32 10.26
C VAL A 136 -27.24 11.27 9.78
N HIS A 137 -27.76 10.07 9.47
CA HIS A 137 -29.14 9.90 9.00
C HIS A 137 -30.19 10.31 10.03
N GLN A 138 -29.90 10.08 11.33
CA GLN A 138 -30.79 10.53 12.40
C GLN A 138 -30.84 12.06 12.56
N LEU A 139 -29.82 12.79 12.07
CA LEU A 139 -29.87 14.26 12.07
C LEU A 139 -30.91 14.79 11.10
N GLY A 140 -31.07 14.15 9.94
CA GLY A 140 -31.97 14.61 8.87
C GLY A 140 -31.71 16.09 8.55
N ASP A 141 -32.77 16.91 8.50
CA ASP A 141 -32.68 18.34 8.19
C ASP A 141 -31.77 19.15 9.13
N LYS A 142 -31.40 18.63 10.31
CA LYS A 142 -30.45 19.32 11.20
C LYS A 142 -29.03 19.36 10.61
N ALA A 143 -28.68 18.43 9.73
CA ALA A 143 -27.40 18.41 9.04
C ALA A 143 -27.30 19.47 7.92
N ARG A 144 -28.45 19.97 7.44
CA ARG A 144 -28.52 20.91 6.32
C ARG A 144 -27.72 22.19 6.59
N GLY A 145 -26.78 22.47 5.67
CA GLY A 145 -25.93 23.65 5.79
C GLY A 145 -24.85 23.58 6.89
N LYS A 146 -24.63 22.41 7.48
CA LYS A 146 -23.62 22.19 8.53
C LYS A 146 -22.38 21.50 7.96
N ILE A 147 -21.30 21.50 8.74
CA ILE A 147 -20.12 20.65 8.55
C ILE A 147 -20.32 19.42 9.42
N ILE A 148 -20.25 18.23 8.83
CA ILE A 148 -20.29 16.97 9.61
C ILE A 148 -18.85 16.59 9.94
N PHE A 149 -18.59 16.39 11.23
CA PHE A 149 -17.32 15.94 11.76
C PHE A 149 -17.42 14.48 12.19
N PHE A 150 -16.90 13.57 11.34
CA PHE A 150 -16.76 12.16 11.68
C PHE A 150 -15.59 11.96 12.62
N ASN A 151 -15.88 11.62 13.88
CA ASN A 151 -14.88 11.49 14.95
C ASN A 151 -14.78 10.09 15.54
N ARG A 152 -15.07 9.04 14.75
CA ARG A 152 -14.83 7.66 15.19
C ARG A 152 -13.30 7.44 15.25
N PRO A 153 -12.74 7.12 16.45
CA PRO A 153 -11.31 6.89 16.59
C PRO A 153 -10.89 5.57 15.96
N PHE A 154 -9.60 5.45 15.70
CA PHE A 154 -8.94 4.18 15.46
C PHE A 154 -9.07 3.30 16.73
N ASP A 155 -9.38 2.02 16.57
CA ASP A 155 -9.54 1.12 17.72
C ASP A 155 -8.17 0.75 18.31
N VAL A 156 -7.76 1.46 19.34
CA VAL A 156 -6.48 1.27 20.03
C VAL A 156 -6.38 -0.07 20.78
N THR A 157 -7.49 -0.78 20.95
CA THR A 157 -7.52 -2.09 21.64
C THR A 157 -7.32 -3.26 20.69
N ASN A 158 -7.44 -3.03 19.38
CA ASN A 158 -7.22 -4.05 18.38
C ASN A 158 -5.72 -4.18 18.06
N VAL A 159 -5.14 -5.33 18.39
CA VAL A 159 -3.73 -5.64 18.12
C VAL A 159 -3.46 -5.77 16.62
N ALA A 160 -4.46 -6.17 15.84
CA ALA A 160 -4.39 -6.21 14.38
C ALA A 160 -4.68 -4.81 13.81
N VAL A 161 -3.65 -3.99 13.67
CA VAL A 161 -3.79 -2.59 13.26
C VAL A 161 -4.48 -2.40 11.89
N GLY A 162 -4.33 -3.35 10.96
CA GLY A 162 -5.06 -3.36 9.69
C GLY A 162 -6.58 -3.52 9.86
N GLU A 163 -7.02 -4.34 10.84
CA GLU A 163 -8.45 -4.45 11.18
C GLU A 163 -8.98 -3.18 11.86
N ALA A 164 -8.18 -2.57 12.75
CA ALA A 164 -8.51 -1.29 13.36
C ALA A 164 -8.70 -0.18 12.30
N TYR A 165 -7.82 -0.14 11.30
CA TYR A 165 -7.97 0.75 10.14
C TYR A 165 -9.22 0.44 9.33
N GLY A 166 -9.45 -0.83 8.98
CA GLY A 166 -10.64 -1.28 8.27
C GLY A 166 -11.94 -0.89 8.97
N GLY A 167 -11.97 -0.94 10.32
CA GLY A 167 -13.09 -0.52 11.15
C GLY A 167 -13.39 0.99 11.09
N ALA A 168 -12.41 1.83 10.75
CA ALA A 168 -12.53 3.29 10.71
C ALA A 168 -12.66 3.87 9.30
N VAL A 169 -12.13 3.20 8.26
CA VAL A 169 -11.89 3.76 6.92
C VAL A 169 -13.15 4.20 6.18
N ASN A 170 -14.32 3.61 6.44
CA ASN A 170 -15.56 3.96 5.73
C ASN A 170 -15.96 5.43 5.94
N GLN A 171 -15.68 6.03 7.12
CA GLN A 171 -15.97 7.45 7.37
C GLN A 171 -15.17 8.38 6.45
N ARG A 172 -13.93 8.00 6.08
CA ARG A 172 -13.14 8.70 5.06
C ARG A 172 -13.69 8.45 3.66
N GLY A 173 -13.89 7.18 3.31
CA GLY A 173 -14.25 6.79 1.96
C GLY A 173 -15.63 7.27 1.51
N ASN A 174 -16.62 7.23 2.40
CA ASN A 174 -18.03 7.48 2.07
C ASN A 174 -18.66 8.63 2.88
N GLY A 175 -17.97 9.19 3.87
CA GLY A 175 -18.55 10.21 4.76
C GLY A 175 -19.12 11.43 4.02
N ALA A 176 -18.45 11.89 2.96
CA ALA A 176 -18.95 13.00 2.13
C ALA A 176 -20.26 12.66 1.41
N ILE A 177 -20.44 11.41 0.97
CA ILE A 177 -21.69 10.94 0.35
C ILE A 177 -22.81 10.93 1.38
N GLU A 178 -22.58 10.32 2.54
CA GLU A 178 -23.61 10.16 3.57
C GLU A 178 -24.01 11.51 4.18
N ALA A 179 -23.05 12.41 4.40
CA ALA A 179 -23.34 13.77 4.86
C ALA A 179 -24.08 14.61 3.82
N ALA A 180 -23.74 14.47 2.53
CA ALA A 180 -24.41 15.22 1.44
C ALA A 180 -25.86 14.80 1.26
N LYS A 181 -26.23 13.54 1.50
CA LYS A 181 -27.62 13.06 1.48
C LYS A 181 -28.53 13.87 2.43
N GLU A 182 -28.00 14.25 3.58
CA GLU A 182 -28.70 15.02 4.61
C GLU A 182 -28.50 16.55 4.44
N GLY A 183 -27.88 16.98 3.32
CA GLY A 183 -27.73 18.41 2.99
C GLY A 183 -26.56 19.10 3.71
N ALA A 184 -25.61 18.38 4.25
CA ALA A 184 -24.36 18.95 4.75
C ALA A 184 -23.55 19.60 3.62
N ILE A 185 -22.68 20.55 3.97
CA ILE A 185 -21.93 21.36 2.99
C ILE A 185 -20.42 21.11 3.00
N ALA A 186 -19.91 20.41 3.98
CA ALA A 186 -18.54 19.92 4.05
C ALA A 186 -18.40 18.80 5.09
N VAL A 187 -17.27 18.10 5.04
CA VAL A 187 -16.93 17.03 5.98
C VAL A 187 -15.53 17.22 6.53
N LEU A 188 -15.39 17.00 7.84
CA LEU A 188 -14.13 16.74 8.52
C LEU A 188 -14.08 15.29 8.99
N VAL A 189 -12.95 14.62 8.81
CA VAL A 189 -12.76 13.23 9.23
C VAL A 189 -11.54 13.13 10.13
N ARG A 190 -11.70 12.56 11.32
CA ARG A 190 -10.58 12.26 12.20
C ARG A 190 -9.56 11.39 11.46
N SER A 191 -8.28 11.74 11.55
CA SER A 191 -7.18 10.94 10.99
C SER A 191 -7.17 9.54 11.57
N MET A 192 -6.96 8.55 10.70
CA MET A 192 -7.00 7.13 11.04
C MET A 192 -5.61 6.63 11.41
N THR A 193 -5.23 6.87 12.65
CA THR A 193 -3.94 6.53 13.22
C THR A 193 -4.06 6.36 14.73
N ASN A 194 -3.12 5.62 15.33
CA ASN A 194 -2.91 5.55 16.78
C ASN A 194 -2.02 6.71 17.29
N ALA A 195 -1.31 7.41 16.40
CA ALA A 195 -0.50 8.56 16.78
C ALA A 195 -1.39 9.67 17.36
N VAL A 196 -0.92 10.27 18.46
CA VAL A 196 -1.53 11.45 19.08
C VAL A 196 -0.66 12.64 18.76
N ASP A 197 -0.84 13.18 17.58
CA ASP A 197 -0.05 14.30 17.04
C ASP A 197 -0.90 15.29 16.25
N ASP A 198 -0.28 16.36 15.77
CA ASP A 198 -0.94 17.39 14.97
C ASP A 198 -0.72 17.21 13.46
N VAL A 199 -0.52 15.97 13.00
CA VAL A 199 -0.34 15.61 11.60
C VAL A 199 -1.61 14.97 11.05
N PRO A 200 -2.28 15.59 10.05
CA PRO A 200 -3.45 15.00 9.42
C PRO A 200 -3.06 13.93 8.39
N HIS A 201 -3.84 12.84 8.34
CA HIS A 201 -3.68 11.72 7.40
C HIS A 201 -4.72 11.80 6.28
N THR A 202 -4.27 11.90 5.05
CA THR A 202 -5.11 11.93 3.85
C THR A 202 -5.62 10.53 3.48
N GLY A 203 -5.93 10.28 2.24
CA GLY A 203 -6.34 9.04 1.61
C GLY A 203 -7.58 9.22 0.76
N MET A 204 -7.89 8.22 -0.06
CA MET A 204 -8.97 8.29 -1.03
C MET A 204 -10.34 8.44 -0.37
N MET A 205 -11.15 9.35 -0.93
CA MET A 205 -12.59 9.45 -0.72
C MET A 205 -13.35 9.26 -2.04
N ARG A 206 -14.65 9.05 -1.94
CA ARG A 206 -15.51 8.84 -3.10
C ARG A 206 -16.64 9.88 -3.16
N TYR A 207 -17.11 10.12 -4.38
CA TYR A 207 -18.34 10.83 -4.65
C TYR A 207 -19.37 9.90 -5.30
N ASN A 208 -20.64 10.29 -5.22
CA ASN A 208 -21.75 9.63 -5.90
C ASN A 208 -22.50 10.71 -6.70
N GLU A 209 -22.76 10.46 -7.97
CA GLU A 209 -23.42 11.42 -8.87
C GLU A 209 -24.88 11.71 -8.47
N SER A 210 -25.49 10.89 -7.60
CA SER A 210 -26.85 11.09 -7.11
C SER A 210 -26.99 12.16 -6.02
N VAL A 211 -25.86 12.64 -5.47
CA VAL A 211 -25.82 13.64 -4.40
C VAL A 211 -24.83 14.76 -4.71
N PRO A 212 -25.00 15.97 -4.16
CA PRO A 212 -24.03 17.05 -4.35
C PRO A 212 -22.63 16.65 -3.87
N LYS A 213 -21.61 16.98 -4.64
CA LYS A 213 -20.20 16.86 -4.19
C LYS A 213 -19.92 17.97 -3.17
N ILE A 214 -19.40 17.61 -2.01
CA ILE A 214 -19.04 18.54 -0.94
C ILE A 214 -17.55 18.40 -0.57
N PRO A 215 -16.85 19.48 -0.18
CA PRO A 215 -15.46 19.42 0.26
C PRO A 215 -15.27 18.53 1.48
N ALA A 216 -14.16 17.78 1.50
CA ALA A 216 -13.84 16.88 2.60
C ALA A 216 -12.34 16.96 2.95
N ALA A 217 -12.03 17.01 4.24
CA ALA A 217 -10.68 17.05 4.76
C ALA A 217 -10.51 16.13 5.97
N ALA A 218 -9.31 15.56 6.12
CA ALA A 218 -8.88 14.94 7.36
C ALA A 218 -8.44 16.03 8.35
N ILE A 219 -8.69 15.80 9.63
CA ILE A 219 -8.20 16.61 10.76
C ILE A 219 -7.25 15.76 11.60
N SER A 220 -6.17 16.35 12.12
CA SER A 220 -5.22 15.67 13.00
C SER A 220 -5.91 15.12 14.25
N THR A 221 -5.29 14.13 14.92
CA THR A 221 -5.86 13.54 16.15
C THR A 221 -5.94 14.54 17.29
N ILE A 222 -4.94 15.43 17.45
CA ILE A 222 -4.98 16.53 18.42
C ILE A 222 -6.08 17.54 18.04
N GLY A 223 -6.16 17.93 16.77
CA GLY A 223 -7.22 18.82 16.28
C GLY A 223 -8.62 18.24 16.48
N ALA A 224 -8.81 16.95 16.25
CA ALA A 224 -10.06 16.25 16.45
C ALA A 224 -10.49 16.23 17.93
N ASN A 225 -9.56 15.92 18.83
CA ASN A 225 -9.81 15.96 20.28
C ASN A 225 -10.19 17.38 20.72
N LYS A 226 -9.44 18.40 20.29
CA LYS A 226 -9.70 19.80 20.57
C LYS A 226 -11.10 20.23 20.09
N LEU A 227 -11.45 19.89 18.85
CA LEU A 227 -12.76 20.24 18.27
C LEU A 227 -13.90 19.56 19.05
N SER A 228 -13.78 18.27 19.35
CA SER A 228 -14.76 17.53 20.16
C SER A 228 -14.96 18.15 21.54
N ASP A 229 -13.86 18.52 22.21
CA ASP A 229 -13.93 19.17 23.53
C ASP A 229 -14.60 20.54 23.48
N LEU A 230 -14.36 21.33 22.42
CA LEU A 230 -15.03 22.63 22.22
C LEU A 230 -16.51 22.44 21.97
N LEU A 231 -16.92 21.47 21.14
CA LEU A 231 -18.33 21.17 20.86
C LEU A 231 -19.13 20.78 22.11
N LYS A 232 -18.47 20.18 23.11
CA LYS A 232 -19.09 19.82 24.42
C LYS A 232 -19.21 21.02 25.36
N LYS A 233 -18.28 21.98 25.30
CA LYS A 233 -18.16 23.06 26.29
C LYS A 233 -18.74 24.40 25.84
N GLU A 234 -18.70 24.66 24.52
CA GLU A 234 -19.03 25.96 23.95
C GLU A 234 -20.30 25.89 23.10
N LYS A 235 -21.00 27.01 23.00
CA LYS A 235 -22.17 27.15 22.11
C LYS A 235 -21.74 27.82 20.79
N ASN A 236 -22.45 27.48 19.71
CA ASN A 236 -22.26 28.11 18.38
C ASN A 236 -20.82 27.97 17.86
N VAL A 237 -20.22 26.79 18.02
CA VAL A 237 -18.92 26.47 17.45
C VAL A 237 -19.04 26.36 15.94
N THR A 238 -18.24 27.15 15.22
CA THR A 238 -18.17 27.06 13.74
C THR A 238 -16.74 26.73 13.31
N VAL A 239 -16.61 26.06 12.17
CA VAL A 239 -15.32 25.85 11.52
C VAL A 239 -15.33 26.53 10.17
N GLU A 240 -14.24 27.22 9.86
CA GLU A 240 -13.95 27.74 8.54
C GLU A 240 -12.93 26.85 7.85
N ILE A 241 -13.21 26.46 6.59
CA ILE A 241 -12.37 25.57 5.78
C ILE A 241 -12.07 26.23 4.44
N SER A 242 -10.82 26.15 3.99
CA SER A 242 -10.38 26.59 2.65
C SER A 242 -9.55 25.50 2.01
N LEU A 243 -9.98 24.99 0.85
CA LEU A 243 -9.32 23.97 0.03
C LEU A 243 -9.28 24.42 -1.44
N GLU A 244 -8.18 24.13 -2.16
CA GLU A 244 -7.99 24.47 -3.59
C GLU A 244 -7.93 23.24 -4.51
N CYS A 245 -8.43 22.09 -4.07
CA CYS A 245 -8.37 20.85 -4.82
C CYS A 245 -8.99 20.98 -6.23
N LYS A 246 -8.44 20.21 -7.17
CA LYS A 246 -8.93 20.16 -8.55
C LYS A 246 -8.99 18.71 -9.04
N ILE A 247 -10.09 18.35 -9.66
CA ILE A 247 -10.23 17.13 -10.45
C ILE A 247 -10.00 17.54 -11.90
N LEU A 248 -8.96 16.97 -12.52
CA LEU A 248 -8.59 17.20 -13.91
C LEU A 248 -8.96 15.97 -14.75
N PRO A 249 -8.95 16.05 -16.08
CA PRO A 249 -9.13 14.88 -16.92
C PRO A 249 -8.08 13.81 -16.62
N ASP A 250 -8.48 12.54 -16.73
CA ASP A 250 -7.57 11.41 -16.61
C ASP A 250 -6.39 11.54 -17.58
N VAL A 251 -5.22 11.07 -17.16
CA VAL A 251 -4.00 11.13 -17.95
C VAL A 251 -3.39 9.75 -18.16
N GLN A 252 -2.64 9.61 -19.25
CA GLN A 252 -1.86 8.41 -19.50
C GLN A 252 -0.67 8.34 -18.54
N SER A 253 -0.46 7.16 -17.97
CA SER A 253 0.68 6.82 -17.12
C SER A 253 1.06 5.36 -17.33
N TYR A 254 1.88 4.73 -16.47
CA TYR A 254 2.45 3.43 -16.76
C TYR A 254 2.66 2.59 -15.51
N ASN A 255 2.37 1.27 -15.61
CA ASN A 255 3.05 0.26 -14.81
C ASN A 255 4.48 0.08 -15.35
N VAL A 256 5.44 -0.16 -14.45
CA VAL A 256 6.82 -0.51 -14.85
C VAL A 256 7.04 -1.98 -14.56
N ILE A 257 7.42 -2.74 -15.59
CA ILE A 257 7.50 -4.20 -15.51
C ILE A 257 8.90 -4.65 -15.92
N GLY A 258 9.47 -5.59 -15.16
CA GLY A 258 10.73 -6.24 -15.46
C GLY A 258 10.68 -7.72 -15.11
N GLU A 259 11.52 -8.55 -15.75
CA GLU A 259 11.54 -9.98 -15.46
C GLU A 259 12.92 -10.60 -15.57
N LEU A 260 13.11 -11.66 -14.77
CA LEU A 260 14.14 -12.68 -14.96
C LEU A 260 13.48 -13.91 -15.55
N ARG A 261 13.82 -14.23 -16.80
CA ARG A 261 13.12 -15.27 -17.55
C ARG A 261 13.50 -16.69 -17.10
N GLY A 262 12.49 -17.50 -16.84
CA GLY A 262 12.65 -18.92 -16.57
C GLY A 262 13.12 -19.72 -17.79
N ILE A 263 13.87 -20.79 -17.58
CA ILE A 263 14.46 -21.59 -18.68
C ILE A 263 13.64 -22.84 -19.03
N GLU A 264 12.86 -23.39 -18.09
CA GLU A 264 12.10 -24.62 -18.32
C GLU A 264 10.60 -24.32 -18.54
N LYS A 265 10.05 -23.41 -17.75
CA LYS A 265 8.64 -23.01 -17.77
C LYS A 265 8.52 -21.48 -17.83
N PRO A 266 8.98 -20.85 -18.90
CA PRO A 266 9.06 -19.37 -18.99
C PRO A 266 7.68 -18.69 -18.94
N ASP A 267 6.60 -19.40 -19.27
CA ASP A 267 5.24 -18.87 -19.26
C ASP A 267 4.50 -19.10 -17.93
N GLU A 268 5.16 -19.78 -16.96
CA GLU A 268 4.71 -19.81 -15.57
C GLU A 268 5.39 -18.68 -14.79
N ILE A 269 4.60 -17.75 -14.27
CA ILE A 269 5.07 -16.50 -13.67
C ILE A 269 4.92 -16.53 -12.15
N VAL A 270 6.00 -16.18 -11.46
CA VAL A 270 6.00 -15.75 -10.05
C VAL A 270 6.17 -14.25 -10.04
N LEU A 271 5.11 -13.53 -9.70
CA LEU A 271 5.13 -12.07 -9.65
C LEU A 271 5.52 -11.60 -8.27
N ILE A 272 6.36 -10.56 -8.17
CA ILE A 272 6.53 -9.72 -7.00
C ILE A 272 6.13 -8.30 -7.36
N GLY A 273 5.36 -7.63 -6.50
CA GLY A 273 4.74 -6.35 -6.82
C GLY A 273 4.71 -5.37 -5.66
N ALA A 274 4.62 -4.10 -6.01
CA ALA A 274 4.48 -2.96 -5.12
C ALA A 274 3.90 -1.80 -5.91
N HIS A 275 3.23 -0.83 -5.27
CA HIS A 275 2.77 0.33 -6.02
C HIS A 275 3.79 1.48 -6.04
N LEU A 276 3.93 2.10 -7.22
CA LEU A 276 4.93 3.13 -7.44
C LEU A 276 4.45 4.54 -7.05
N ASP A 277 3.15 4.74 -7.02
CA ASP A 277 2.56 6.01 -6.56
C ASP A 277 2.62 6.14 -5.03
N SER A 278 2.32 7.31 -4.55
CA SER A 278 2.19 7.64 -3.12
C SER A 278 1.30 8.86 -2.95
N TRP A 279 0.74 9.06 -1.77
CA TRP A 279 0.12 10.33 -1.43
C TRP A 279 1.13 11.47 -1.45
N ASP A 280 0.61 12.68 -1.60
CA ASP A 280 1.37 13.91 -1.84
C ASP A 280 1.69 14.72 -0.57
N LYS A 281 1.46 14.15 0.61
CA LYS A 281 1.77 14.80 1.91
C LYS A 281 3.16 14.47 2.43
N GLY A 282 3.62 13.24 2.23
CA GLY A 282 4.95 12.74 2.54
C GLY A 282 5.77 12.47 1.28
N THR A 283 6.82 11.67 1.42
CA THR A 283 7.61 11.16 0.29
C THR A 283 7.26 9.71 -0.05
N GLY A 284 6.25 9.11 0.61
CA GLY A 284 5.85 7.73 0.41
C GLY A 284 7.01 6.78 0.67
N ALA A 285 7.61 6.84 1.86
CA ALA A 285 8.77 6.01 2.17
C ALA A 285 8.35 4.61 2.61
N HIS A 286 7.33 4.51 3.48
CA HIS A 286 6.71 3.23 3.82
C HIS A 286 5.65 2.85 2.81
N ASP A 287 4.87 3.80 2.31
CA ASP A 287 3.68 3.63 1.49
C ASP A 287 3.88 4.26 0.09
N ASP A 288 4.31 3.54 -0.95
CA ASP A 288 4.88 2.20 -0.92
C ASP A 288 6.30 2.18 -1.51
N GLY A 289 7.09 3.22 -1.21
CA GLY A 289 8.51 3.25 -1.60
C GLY A 289 9.30 2.07 -1.05
N ALA A 290 8.91 1.57 0.14
CA ALA A 290 9.55 0.42 0.77
C ALA A 290 9.35 -0.85 -0.06
N GLY A 291 8.13 -1.16 -0.46
CA GLY A 291 7.83 -2.32 -1.30
C GLY A 291 8.49 -2.23 -2.68
N VAL A 292 8.45 -1.04 -3.31
CA VAL A 292 9.16 -0.80 -4.58
C VAL A 292 10.65 -1.10 -4.45
N ALA A 293 11.31 -0.59 -3.41
CA ALA A 293 12.73 -0.83 -3.17
C ALA A 293 13.02 -2.30 -2.89
N GLN A 294 12.17 -2.96 -2.11
CA GLN A 294 12.28 -4.40 -1.80
C GLN A 294 12.12 -5.27 -3.04
N CYS A 295 11.16 -4.98 -3.92
CA CYS A 295 10.94 -5.73 -5.15
C CYS A 295 12.14 -5.62 -6.11
N ILE A 296 12.68 -4.41 -6.30
CA ILE A 296 13.84 -4.19 -7.17
C ILE A 296 15.10 -4.88 -6.61
N GLU A 297 15.36 -4.74 -5.30
CA GLU A 297 16.52 -5.39 -4.67
C GLU A 297 16.40 -6.91 -4.69
N ALA A 298 15.18 -7.47 -4.47
CA ALA A 298 14.95 -8.91 -4.54
C ALA A 298 15.37 -9.49 -5.90
N VAL A 299 14.97 -8.86 -7.01
CA VAL A 299 15.36 -9.30 -8.37
C VAL A 299 16.86 -9.17 -8.58
N LYS A 300 17.46 -8.09 -8.11
CA LYS A 300 18.91 -7.87 -8.20
C LYS A 300 19.69 -8.94 -7.45
N LEU A 301 19.27 -9.30 -6.22
CA LEU A 301 19.87 -10.37 -5.44
C LEU A 301 19.75 -11.72 -6.16
N LEU A 302 18.59 -12.05 -6.73
CA LEU A 302 18.40 -13.26 -7.54
C LEU A 302 19.32 -13.29 -8.76
N LYS A 303 19.48 -12.19 -9.47
CA LYS A 303 20.36 -12.09 -10.62
C LYS A 303 21.83 -12.28 -10.24
N GLN A 304 22.27 -11.72 -9.11
CA GLN A 304 23.65 -11.83 -8.63
C GLN A 304 24.05 -13.27 -8.29
N LEU A 305 23.12 -14.09 -7.80
CA LEU A 305 23.38 -15.52 -7.57
C LEU A 305 23.58 -16.31 -8.87
N ASN A 306 23.23 -15.74 -10.02
CA ASN A 306 23.33 -16.38 -11.32
C ASN A 306 22.67 -17.76 -11.39
N LEU A 307 21.56 -17.92 -10.66
CA LEU A 307 20.79 -19.16 -10.64
C LEU A 307 19.94 -19.30 -11.90
N LYS A 308 19.82 -20.52 -12.39
CA LYS A 308 18.89 -20.84 -13.47
C LYS A 308 17.51 -21.01 -12.86
N LEU A 309 16.62 -20.06 -13.13
CA LEU A 309 15.24 -20.13 -12.68
C LEU A 309 14.44 -21.10 -13.55
N THR A 310 13.69 -22.01 -12.95
CA THR A 310 12.77 -22.89 -13.69
C THR A 310 11.62 -22.07 -14.31
N ARG A 311 11.07 -21.11 -13.54
CA ARG A 311 9.96 -20.22 -13.89
C ARG A 311 10.41 -18.78 -13.91
N THR A 312 9.66 -17.94 -14.64
CA THR A 312 9.92 -16.50 -14.69
C THR A 312 9.59 -15.84 -13.37
N VAL A 313 10.50 -15.01 -12.84
CA VAL A 313 10.23 -14.07 -11.75
C VAL A 313 10.04 -12.69 -12.36
N ARG A 314 8.87 -12.10 -12.14
CA ARG A 314 8.47 -10.80 -12.71
C ARG A 314 8.24 -9.78 -11.63
N VAL A 315 8.80 -8.58 -11.79
CA VAL A 315 8.49 -7.40 -10.97
C VAL A 315 7.44 -6.56 -11.67
N VAL A 316 6.43 -6.13 -10.93
CA VAL A 316 5.48 -5.11 -11.39
C VAL A 316 5.44 -3.97 -10.37
N LEU A 317 5.83 -2.78 -10.80
CA LEU A 317 5.64 -1.55 -10.04
C LEU A 317 4.33 -0.94 -10.54
N PHE A 318 3.27 -1.11 -9.75
CA PHE A 318 1.91 -0.76 -10.15
C PHE A 318 1.67 0.74 -10.12
N ALA A 319 0.78 1.19 -11.00
CA ALA A 319 0.32 2.56 -11.08
C ALA A 319 -1.04 2.70 -10.39
N ASN A 320 -1.22 3.77 -9.61
CA ASN A 320 -2.53 4.19 -9.14
C ASN A 320 -3.21 3.22 -8.15
N GLU A 321 -2.46 2.65 -7.22
CA GLU A 321 -3.05 1.93 -6.10
C GLU A 321 -3.90 2.88 -5.26
N GLU A 322 -3.28 3.97 -4.78
CA GLU A 322 -3.75 4.93 -3.80
C GLU A 322 -5.17 5.50 -4.05
N ASN A 323 -5.54 5.63 -5.31
CA ASN A 323 -6.82 6.21 -5.65
C ASN A 323 -7.51 5.56 -6.87
N GLY A 324 -7.30 4.23 -7.09
CA GLY A 324 -8.06 3.58 -8.14
C GLY A 324 -7.77 2.14 -8.51
N LEU A 325 -6.60 1.57 -8.17
CA LEU A 325 -6.15 0.22 -8.59
C LEU A 325 -6.15 0.04 -10.12
N ARG A 326 -5.97 1.12 -10.91
CA ARG A 326 -6.11 1.03 -12.36
C ARG A 326 -4.94 0.30 -13.00
N GLY A 327 -3.73 0.41 -12.41
CA GLY A 327 -2.56 -0.32 -12.84
C GLY A 327 -2.71 -1.82 -12.68
N ALA A 328 -3.17 -2.26 -11.50
CA ALA A 328 -3.43 -3.66 -11.20
C ALA A 328 -4.50 -4.27 -12.10
N LYS A 329 -5.62 -3.57 -12.28
CA LYS A 329 -6.70 -3.99 -13.18
C LYS A 329 -6.22 -4.13 -14.62
N ALA A 330 -5.52 -3.12 -15.14
CA ALA A 330 -4.96 -3.16 -16.49
C ALA A 330 -3.94 -4.29 -16.67
N TYR A 331 -3.13 -4.57 -15.62
CA TYR A 331 -2.20 -5.68 -15.65
C TYR A 331 -2.93 -7.04 -15.65
N ALA A 332 -3.94 -7.20 -14.83
CA ALA A 332 -4.70 -8.43 -14.74
C ALA A 332 -5.54 -8.74 -15.99
N GLU A 333 -5.97 -7.72 -16.70
CA GLU A 333 -6.86 -7.84 -17.88
C GLU A 333 -6.12 -7.85 -19.23
N ARG A 334 -4.78 -7.83 -19.24
CA ARG A 334 -3.99 -7.83 -20.46
C ARG A 334 -4.12 -9.14 -21.24
N ASP A 335 -3.94 -9.07 -22.57
CA ASP A 335 -4.11 -10.23 -23.46
C ASP A 335 -3.06 -11.31 -23.27
N GLU A 336 -1.85 -10.97 -22.82
CA GLU A 336 -0.76 -11.91 -22.53
C GLU A 336 -1.15 -12.92 -21.44
N ASN A 337 -2.04 -12.57 -20.52
CA ASN A 337 -2.55 -13.48 -19.49
C ASN A 337 -3.36 -14.66 -20.05
N LYS A 338 -3.66 -14.67 -21.34
CA LYS A 338 -4.24 -15.83 -22.02
C LYS A 338 -3.21 -16.94 -22.30
N ILE A 339 -1.93 -16.60 -22.33
CA ILE A 339 -0.81 -17.50 -22.63
C ILE A 339 0.02 -17.73 -21.36
N GLU A 340 0.33 -16.65 -20.63
CA GLU A 340 1.08 -16.69 -19.39
C GLU A 340 0.18 -17.12 -18.21
N ARG A 341 0.72 -17.93 -17.31
CA ARG A 341 0.02 -18.35 -16.10
C ARG A 341 0.74 -17.82 -14.86
N HIS A 342 0.12 -16.90 -14.15
CA HIS A 342 0.60 -16.48 -12.84
C HIS A 342 0.29 -17.58 -11.82
N ILE A 343 1.31 -18.32 -11.38
CA ILE A 343 1.16 -19.36 -10.36
C ILE A 343 1.14 -18.74 -8.96
N ALA A 344 1.89 -17.67 -8.76
CA ALA A 344 1.93 -16.89 -7.53
C ALA A 344 2.10 -15.41 -7.83
N ALA A 345 1.56 -14.56 -6.96
CA ALA A 345 1.79 -13.12 -6.95
C ALA A 345 1.98 -12.65 -5.51
N ILE A 346 3.07 -11.94 -5.24
CA ILE A 346 3.51 -11.54 -3.91
C ILE A 346 3.58 -10.03 -3.87
N GLU A 347 2.86 -9.39 -2.96
CA GLU A 347 2.88 -7.93 -2.76
C GLU A 347 3.63 -7.55 -1.50
N SER A 348 4.28 -6.39 -1.53
CA SER A 348 4.85 -5.75 -0.36
C SER A 348 4.29 -4.34 -0.27
N ASP A 349 3.34 -4.12 0.66
CA ASP A 349 2.60 -2.86 0.83
C ASP A 349 2.21 -2.61 2.30
N TYR A 350 3.08 -3.00 3.24
CA TYR A 350 2.92 -2.71 4.68
C TYR A 350 4.16 -2.05 5.28
N GLY A 351 4.94 -1.37 4.43
CA GLY A 351 6.11 -0.59 4.81
C GLY A 351 7.38 -1.41 5.05
N GLY A 352 8.47 -0.70 5.34
CA GLY A 352 9.81 -1.24 5.47
C GLY A 352 10.19 -1.68 6.88
N PHE A 353 9.27 -2.26 7.65
CA PHE A 353 9.53 -2.77 8.99
C PHE A 353 10.05 -4.21 8.96
N GLN A 354 10.47 -4.72 10.13
CA GLN A 354 10.96 -6.08 10.29
C GLN A 354 9.94 -7.10 9.74
N PRO A 355 10.27 -7.91 8.73
CA PRO A 355 9.36 -8.93 8.22
C PRO A 355 9.05 -9.98 9.29
N ARG A 356 7.82 -10.48 9.28
CA ARG A 356 7.36 -11.57 10.16
C ARG A 356 6.89 -12.78 9.37
N GLY A 357 6.45 -12.58 8.12
CA GLY A 357 5.96 -13.65 7.28
C GLY A 357 5.08 -13.17 6.16
N PHE A 358 4.15 -14.03 5.74
CA PHE A 358 3.25 -13.76 4.63
C PHE A 358 1.82 -14.16 4.97
N SER A 359 0.85 -13.32 4.62
CA SER A 359 -0.54 -13.74 4.49
C SER A 359 -0.79 -14.25 3.08
N VAL A 360 -1.68 -15.23 2.95
CA VAL A 360 -1.93 -15.93 1.69
C VAL A 360 -3.43 -16.04 1.45
N LYS A 361 -3.88 -15.54 0.31
CA LYS A 361 -5.24 -15.71 -0.18
C LYS A 361 -5.27 -16.90 -1.12
N THR A 362 -5.78 -18.03 -0.63
CA THR A 362 -5.86 -19.29 -1.37
C THR A 362 -6.86 -20.25 -0.70
N ASP A 363 -7.16 -21.38 -1.34
CA ASP A 363 -7.89 -22.47 -0.73
C ASP A 363 -7.02 -23.31 0.24
N SER A 364 -7.67 -24.15 1.07
CA SER A 364 -6.98 -24.93 2.09
C SER A 364 -5.97 -25.94 1.52
N ALA A 365 -6.23 -26.51 0.35
CA ALA A 365 -5.34 -27.51 -0.26
C ALA A 365 -4.06 -26.84 -0.80
N SER A 366 -4.18 -25.68 -1.41
CA SER A 366 -3.05 -24.86 -1.85
C SER A 366 -2.29 -24.27 -0.67
N PHE A 367 -2.98 -23.94 0.44
CA PHE A 367 -2.33 -23.45 1.67
C PHE A 367 -1.33 -24.45 2.24
N GLU A 368 -1.69 -25.74 2.31
CA GLU A 368 -0.76 -26.77 2.81
C GLU A 368 0.49 -26.91 1.94
N LYS A 369 0.40 -26.62 0.64
CA LYS A 369 1.56 -26.63 -0.25
C LYS A 369 2.49 -25.43 -0.03
N VAL A 370 1.94 -24.24 0.27
CA VAL A 370 2.76 -23.04 0.47
C VAL A 370 3.35 -22.98 1.88
N LYS A 371 2.71 -23.60 2.87
CA LYS A 371 3.18 -23.63 4.25
C LYS A 371 4.57 -24.28 4.41
N ILE A 372 4.96 -25.15 3.48
CA ILE A 372 6.29 -25.75 3.50
C ILE A 372 7.42 -24.75 3.33
N PHE A 373 7.15 -23.56 2.74
CA PHE A 373 8.15 -22.52 2.58
C PHE A 373 8.51 -21.79 3.89
N SER A 374 7.76 -22.02 4.98
CA SER A 374 8.03 -21.45 6.32
C SER A 374 9.45 -21.78 6.79
N ASP A 375 9.93 -23.02 6.59
CA ASP A 375 11.26 -23.43 7.03
C ASP A 375 12.38 -22.61 6.36
N ILE A 376 12.32 -22.41 5.04
CA ILE A 376 13.33 -21.65 4.31
C ILE A 376 13.24 -20.15 4.62
N LEU A 377 12.05 -19.61 4.86
CA LEU A 377 11.80 -18.22 5.22
C LEU A 377 12.30 -17.87 6.63
N SER A 378 12.53 -18.87 7.50
CA SER A 378 13.15 -18.66 8.82
C SER A 378 14.54 -18.02 8.73
N ILE A 379 15.23 -18.16 7.59
CA ILE A 379 16.55 -17.55 7.31
C ILE A 379 16.47 -16.01 7.34
N SER A 380 15.32 -15.44 6.93
CA SER A 380 15.06 -13.99 6.97
C SER A 380 14.13 -13.56 8.12
N ALA A 381 13.80 -14.47 9.05
CA ALA A 381 12.84 -14.26 10.14
C ALA A 381 11.42 -13.93 9.65
N ALA A 382 11.02 -14.45 8.47
CA ALA A 382 9.71 -14.25 7.84
C ALA A 382 8.93 -15.58 7.72
N ASP A 383 9.03 -16.45 8.70
CA ASP A 383 8.54 -17.83 8.68
C ASP A 383 7.05 -17.99 8.99
N GLN A 384 6.35 -16.91 9.35
CA GLN A 384 4.92 -16.98 9.64
C GLN A 384 4.09 -16.95 8.34
N ILE A 385 3.60 -18.10 7.88
CA ILE A 385 2.65 -18.17 6.76
C ILE A 385 1.25 -18.39 7.31
N ARG A 386 0.28 -17.51 6.94
CA ARG A 386 -1.09 -17.53 7.45
C ARG A 386 -2.10 -17.34 6.31
N ILE A 387 -3.28 -17.92 6.44
CA ILE A 387 -4.41 -17.54 5.58
C ILE A 387 -4.82 -16.10 5.90
N GLY A 388 -5.00 -15.27 4.86
CA GLY A 388 -5.32 -13.86 5.03
C GLY A 388 -5.52 -13.12 3.72
N GLY A 389 -5.24 -11.83 3.71
CA GLY A 389 -5.17 -11.00 2.49
C GLY A 389 -4.02 -11.43 1.59
N GLY A 390 -4.06 -11.03 0.33
CA GLY A 390 -3.02 -11.33 -0.65
C GLY A 390 -2.50 -10.07 -1.36
N GLY A 391 -2.58 -8.89 -0.69
CA GLY A 391 -2.21 -7.60 -1.27
C GLY A 391 -3.34 -6.91 -2.04
N ALA A 392 -3.27 -5.61 -2.21
CA ALA A 392 -4.31 -4.83 -2.88
C ALA A 392 -4.24 -5.02 -4.42
N ASP A 393 -3.07 -4.78 -5.00
CA ASP A 393 -2.85 -4.84 -6.44
C ASP A 393 -2.86 -6.28 -6.98
N VAL A 394 -2.12 -7.19 -6.35
CA VAL A 394 -1.98 -8.57 -6.85
C VAL A 394 -3.27 -9.39 -6.69
N ASN A 395 -4.19 -8.98 -5.81
CA ASN A 395 -5.51 -9.61 -5.68
C ASN A 395 -6.35 -9.58 -6.96
N GLU A 396 -6.07 -8.66 -7.89
CA GLU A 396 -6.73 -8.64 -9.19
C GLU A 396 -6.40 -9.88 -10.03
N LEU A 397 -5.32 -10.61 -9.70
CA LEU A 397 -4.96 -11.88 -10.33
C LEU A 397 -5.64 -13.10 -9.70
N ALA A 398 -6.17 -12.99 -8.47
CA ALA A 398 -6.81 -14.10 -7.77
C ALA A 398 -8.00 -14.69 -8.54
N LYS A 399 -8.73 -13.85 -9.31
CA LYS A 399 -9.85 -14.30 -10.17
C LYS A 399 -9.44 -15.26 -11.29
N PHE A 400 -8.13 -15.36 -11.58
CA PHE A 400 -7.56 -16.29 -12.56
C PHE A 400 -6.91 -17.52 -11.91
N GLY A 401 -7.09 -17.72 -10.61
CA GLY A 401 -6.55 -18.87 -9.87
C GLY A 401 -5.10 -18.67 -9.37
N THR A 402 -4.58 -17.46 -9.42
CA THR A 402 -3.27 -17.13 -8.87
C THR A 402 -3.32 -17.17 -7.34
N VAL A 403 -2.33 -17.82 -6.72
CA VAL A 403 -2.13 -17.76 -5.26
C VAL A 403 -1.50 -16.40 -4.91
N CYS A 404 -2.22 -15.57 -4.15
CA CYS A 404 -1.78 -14.23 -3.83
C CYS A 404 -1.22 -14.17 -2.40
N PHE A 405 -0.05 -13.57 -2.27
CA PHE A 405 0.66 -13.37 -1.00
C PHE A 405 0.84 -11.89 -0.72
N GLU A 406 0.92 -11.55 0.55
CA GLU A 406 1.29 -10.23 1.02
C GLU A 406 2.36 -10.35 2.11
N LEU A 407 3.46 -9.63 1.95
CA LEU A 407 4.51 -9.57 2.97
C LEU A 407 3.98 -8.86 4.21
N ASN A 408 4.01 -9.55 5.36
CA ASN A 408 3.55 -9.00 6.62
C ASN A 408 4.76 -8.66 7.53
N PRO A 409 5.12 -7.38 7.67
CA PRO A 409 6.10 -6.95 8.65
C PRO A 409 5.46 -6.71 10.03
N ASP A 410 6.26 -6.26 11.00
CA ASP A 410 5.78 -5.69 12.26
C ASP A 410 5.09 -4.35 11.99
N SER A 411 3.79 -4.38 11.76
CA SER A 411 3.00 -3.25 11.27
C SER A 411 2.48 -2.31 12.39
N GLN A 412 2.91 -2.50 13.66
CA GLN A 412 2.35 -1.74 14.80
C GLN A 412 2.47 -0.22 14.66
N ARG A 413 3.48 0.26 13.91
CA ARG A 413 3.73 1.70 13.68
C ARG A 413 3.38 2.16 12.26
N TYR A 414 2.87 1.27 11.38
CA TYR A 414 2.60 1.61 9.98
C TYR A 414 1.63 2.79 9.86
N PHE A 415 0.50 2.73 10.58
CA PHE A 415 -0.51 3.77 10.56
C PHE A 415 -0.12 5.07 11.28
N ASP A 416 1.03 5.13 11.97
CA ASP A 416 1.57 6.39 12.48
C ASP A 416 2.17 7.26 11.37
N TYR A 417 2.52 6.66 10.22
CA TYR A 417 3.15 7.32 9.08
C TYR A 417 2.25 7.34 7.84
N HIS A 418 1.53 6.25 7.59
CA HIS A 418 0.67 6.00 6.44
C HIS A 418 -0.19 7.21 6.07
N HIS A 419 -0.15 7.63 4.79
CA HIS A 419 -0.92 8.73 4.24
C HIS A 419 -0.68 10.13 4.88
N SER A 420 0.48 10.35 5.47
CA SER A 420 0.77 11.60 6.18
C SER A 420 2.11 12.24 5.75
N SER A 421 2.37 13.46 6.22
CA SER A 421 3.67 14.11 6.02
C SER A 421 4.81 13.47 6.82
N ASN A 422 4.50 12.53 7.71
CA ASN A 422 5.48 11.77 8.49
C ASN A 422 6.01 10.55 7.73
N ASP A 423 5.45 10.20 6.57
CA ASP A 423 5.95 9.10 5.75
C ASP A 423 7.19 9.52 4.96
N THR A 424 8.32 9.45 5.63
CA THR A 424 9.62 9.93 5.16
C THR A 424 10.73 8.93 5.47
N ILE A 425 11.83 9.01 4.71
CA ILE A 425 12.95 8.05 4.74
C ILE A 425 13.59 7.86 6.13
N ASP A 426 13.57 8.89 6.98
CA ASP A 426 14.10 8.84 8.35
C ASP A 426 13.30 7.94 9.30
N LYS A 427 12.12 7.47 8.88
CA LYS A 427 11.30 6.49 9.61
C LYS A 427 11.61 5.05 9.26
N VAL A 428 12.36 4.81 8.17
CA VAL A 428 12.67 3.48 7.66
C VAL A 428 14.04 3.01 8.17
N HIS A 429 14.10 1.83 8.79
CA HIS A 429 15.34 1.24 9.23
C HIS A 429 15.99 0.42 8.10
N PRO A 430 17.25 0.72 7.70
CA PRO A 430 17.89 0.10 6.53
C PRO A 430 17.92 -1.43 6.56
N ARG A 431 18.23 -2.00 7.73
CA ARG A 431 18.32 -3.46 7.90
C ARG A 431 16.95 -4.15 7.86
N GLU A 432 15.92 -3.54 8.43
CA GLU A 432 14.56 -4.10 8.41
C GLU A 432 14.01 -4.12 6.98
N LEU A 433 14.19 -3.02 6.26
CA LEU A 433 13.82 -2.90 4.84
C LEU A 433 14.52 -3.98 3.99
N GLU A 434 15.81 -4.18 4.19
CA GLU A 434 16.58 -5.19 3.44
C GLU A 434 16.14 -6.62 3.73
N LEU A 435 15.75 -6.92 4.97
CA LEU A 435 15.19 -8.23 5.33
C LEU A 435 13.88 -8.51 4.59
N GLY A 436 13.07 -7.49 4.32
CA GLY A 436 11.89 -7.62 3.47
C GLY A 436 12.25 -8.01 2.03
N ALA A 437 13.23 -7.34 1.42
CA ALA A 437 13.74 -7.68 0.08
C ALA A 437 14.28 -9.12 0.02
N ILE A 438 15.05 -9.53 1.03
CA ILE A 438 15.56 -10.89 1.16
C ILE A 438 14.40 -11.90 1.25
N SER A 439 13.36 -11.60 2.04
CA SER A 439 12.21 -12.49 2.20
C SER A 439 11.44 -12.68 0.89
N LEU A 440 11.26 -11.60 0.11
CA LEU A 440 10.68 -11.65 -1.24
C LEU A 440 11.54 -12.48 -2.18
N ALA A 441 12.88 -12.30 -2.17
CA ALA A 441 13.80 -13.06 -3.00
C ALA A 441 13.77 -14.56 -2.66
N ILE A 442 13.77 -14.92 -1.38
CA ILE A 442 13.72 -16.32 -0.91
C ILE A 442 12.41 -16.98 -1.34
N LEU A 443 11.26 -16.35 -1.07
CA LEU A 443 9.94 -16.92 -1.41
C LEU A 443 9.77 -17.05 -2.92
N SER A 444 10.11 -16.01 -3.69
CA SER A 444 9.99 -16.05 -5.16
C SER A 444 10.91 -17.09 -5.77
N LEU A 445 12.14 -17.26 -5.28
CA LEU A 445 13.05 -18.34 -5.71
C LEU A 445 12.47 -19.72 -5.40
N ALA A 446 11.99 -19.92 -4.18
CA ALA A 446 11.44 -21.20 -3.75
C ALA A 446 10.23 -21.61 -4.61
N ILE A 447 9.32 -20.67 -4.89
CA ILE A 447 8.16 -20.91 -5.77
C ILE A 447 8.60 -21.08 -7.24
N ALA A 448 9.54 -20.27 -7.73
CA ALA A 448 10.03 -20.38 -9.10
C ALA A 448 10.68 -21.74 -9.39
N GLN A 449 11.37 -22.34 -8.42
CA GLN A 449 11.98 -23.65 -8.56
C GLN A 449 10.97 -24.80 -8.40
N ASN A 450 10.14 -24.78 -7.35
CA ASN A 450 9.31 -25.92 -6.97
C ASN A 450 7.87 -25.84 -7.51
N GLY A 451 7.35 -24.65 -7.80
CA GLY A 451 5.93 -24.42 -8.06
C GLY A 451 5.11 -24.38 -6.76
N ILE A 452 3.78 -24.36 -6.90
CA ILE A 452 2.78 -24.44 -5.82
C ILE A 452 1.76 -25.53 -6.13
#